data_2fa5782381ba27b4c673cca097c1f789
#
_entry.id   2fa5782381ba27b4c673cca097c1f789
#
_cell.length_a   1.000
_cell.length_b   1.000
_cell.length_c   1.000
_cell.angle_alpha   90.00
_cell.angle_beta   90.00
_cell.angle_gamma   90.00
#
_symmetry.space_group_name_H-M   'P 1'
#
loop_
_entity.id
_entity.type
_entity.pdbx_description
1 polymer ?
#
loop_
_entity_poly.entity_id
_entity_poly.type
_entity_poly.pdbx_seq_one_letter_code
_entity_poly.pdbx_strand_id
1 'polypeptide(L)'
;MKIDTKKLETELTRLGLEVDSVKKFKNKADFVLDLDLTPNRGDCFSVLGIARELAAAQNKKIKKEIVDLKKTDLKPKTRVKLSAQGACPRYSFIEIHNFDNSKKIPNFILDRLEAGGINSINPVVDILNYVMLDFGQPMHAFDLDKIGKVIDVRYAKDKEKVKLLDESTKVLNKNCLVISDENQALAFAGIMGGLNSSVTNETNSIFIESAFFAPDVIRGKARNFNIQTDSSQRFERGVDFNIQIQALKKVTNLIIKYLSGSYSVISTVEQKKHIPDQWKITL
;
A
#
# COMPACT_ATOMS: atom_id res chain seq x y z
N MET A 1 15.14 -22.42 7.00
CA MET A 1 15.92 -23.11 5.95
C MET A 1 16.61 -22.01 5.17
N LYS A 2 17.98 -22.01 5.12
CA LYS A 2 18.69 -21.08 4.23
C LYS A 2 18.49 -21.59 2.80
N ILE A 3 17.86 -20.79 1.96
CA ILE A 3 17.73 -21.12 0.53
C ILE A 3 19.06 -20.72 -0.12
N ASP A 4 19.63 -21.61 -0.91
CA ASP A 4 20.79 -21.30 -1.74
C ASP A 4 20.36 -20.27 -2.79
N THR A 5 21.06 -19.13 -2.82
CA THR A 5 20.72 -17.98 -3.69
C THR A 5 20.71 -18.36 -5.16
N LYS A 6 21.68 -19.18 -5.62
CA LYS A 6 21.75 -19.65 -7.02
C LYS A 6 20.54 -20.54 -7.36
N LYS A 7 20.15 -21.42 -6.43
CA LYS A 7 18.98 -22.26 -6.62
C LYS A 7 17.70 -21.42 -6.68
N LEU A 8 17.59 -20.39 -5.82
CA LEU A 8 16.45 -19.47 -5.82
C LEU A 8 16.35 -18.69 -7.13
N GLU A 9 17.45 -18.15 -7.63
CA GLU A 9 17.54 -17.46 -8.91
C GLU A 9 17.04 -18.35 -10.06
N THR A 10 17.58 -19.59 -10.14
CA THR A 10 17.17 -20.57 -11.16
C THR A 10 15.68 -20.90 -11.07
N GLU A 11 15.13 -21.10 -9.87
CA GLU A 11 13.72 -21.42 -9.68
C GLU A 11 12.82 -20.26 -10.09
N LEU A 12 13.14 -19.01 -9.71
CA LEU A 12 12.38 -17.82 -10.07
C LEU A 12 12.35 -17.64 -11.60
N THR A 13 13.49 -17.73 -12.26
CA THR A 13 13.57 -17.62 -13.72
C THR A 13 12.74 -18.71 -14.43
N ARG A 14 12.75 -19.95 -13.94
CA ARG A 14 11.89 -21.03 -14.48
C ARG A 14 10.39 -20.77 -14.31
N LEU A 15 10.01 -19.97 -13.31
CA LEU A 15 8.62 -19.53 -13.10
C LEU A 15 8.23 -18.31 -13.92
N GLY A 16 9.12 -17.81 -14.79
CA GLY A 16 8.91 -16.61 -15.59
C GLY A 16 9.08 -15.31 -14.82
N LEU A 17 9.80 -15.37 -13.69
CA LEU A 17 10.19 -14.21 -12.89
C LEU A 17 11.69 -13.99 -13.11
N GLU A 18 12.03 -13.13 -14.05
CA GLU A 18 13.41 -12.87 -14.44
C GLU A 18 14.19 -12.21 -13.30
N VAL A 19 15.39 -12.70 -13.02
CA VAL A 19 16.29 -12.13 -12.01
C VAL A 19 17.34 -11.30 -12.71
N ASP A 20 17.20 -9.99 -12.68
CA ASP A 20 18.13 -9.03 -13.31
C ASP A 20 19.46 -8.98 -12.61
N SER A 21 19.46 -9.01 -11.29
CA SER A 21 20.70 -8.99 -10.52
C SER A 21 20.54 -9.62 -9.14
N VAL A 22 21.66 -10.13 -8.63
CA VAL A 22 21.80 -10.63 -7.26
C VAL A 22 22.94 -9.88 -6.60
N LYS A 23 22.66 -9.11 -5.56
CA LYS A 23 23.64 -8.29 -4.84
C LYS A 23 23.70 -8.68 -3.37
N LYS A 24 24.91 -8.72 -2.82
CA LYS A 24 25.09 -8.92 -1.37
C LYS A 24 24.57 -7.69 -0.62
N PHE A 25 23.73 -7.90 0.38
CA PHE A 25 23.17 -6.82 1.16
C PHE A 25 24.08 -6.44 2.33
N LYS A 26 24.75 -5.29 2.25
CA LYS A 26 25.70 -4.79 3.24
C LYS A 26 26.79 -5.85 3.54
N ASN A 27 27.25 -5.92 4.76
CA ASN A 27 28.18 -6.94 5.24
C ASN A 27 27.47 -8.17 5.86
N LYS A 28 26.17 -8.34 5.57
CA LYS A 28 25.36 -9.43 6.07
C LYS A 28 25.47 -10.66 5.16
N ALA A 29 25.17 -11.84 5.69
CA ALA A 29 25.01 -13.06 4.90
C ALA A 29 23.61 -13.10 4.28
N ASP A 30 23.19 -11.98 3.66
CA ASP A 30 21.90 -11.78 3.01
C ASP A 30 22.10 -11.19 1.60
N PHE A 31 21.12 -11.39 0.71
CA PHE A 31 21.19 -10.98 -0.68
C PHE A 31 19.90 -10.27 -1.07
N VAL A 32 20.03 -9.30 -1.96
CA VAL A 32 18.90 -8.67 -2.67
C VAL A 32 18.87 -9.24 -4.07
N LEU A 33 17.71 -9.77 -4.45
CA LEU A 33 17.41 -10.19 -5.80
C LEU A 33 16.53 -9.11 -6.44
N ASP A 34 16.99 -8.58 -7.56
CA ASP A 34 16.24 -7.65 -8.39
C ASP A 34 15.47 -8.45 -9.44
N LEU A 35 14.14 -8.27 -9.47
CA LEU A 35 13.26 -9.05 -10.33
C LEU A 35 12.58 -8.14 -11.35
N ASP A 36 12.73 -8.45 -12.63
CA ASP A 36 11.91 -7.85 -13.68
C ASP A 36 10.56 -8.59 -13.78
N LEU A 37 9.52 -7.90 -13.37
CA LEU A 37 8.17 -8.45 -13.33
C LEU A 37 7.35 -7.95 -14.52
N THR A 38 6.91 -8.88 -15.35
CA THR A 38 6.04 -8.57 -16.48
C THR A 38 4.72 -7.90 -16.03
N PRO A 39 4.10 -7.04 -16.86
CA PRO A 39 2.92 -6.27 -16.47
C PRO A 39 1.70 -7.09 -16.04
N ASN A 40 1.61 -8.37 -16.45
CA ASN A 40 0.53 -9.29 -16.09
C ASN A 40 0.76 -10.00 -14.74
N ARG A 41 1.91 -9.80 -14.08
CA ARG A 41 2.26 -10.44 -12.82
C ARG A 41 2.18 -9.47 -11.62
N GLY A 42 1.09 -8.66 -11.56
CA GLY A 42 0.81 -7.79 -10.43
C GLY A 42 0.76 -8.51 -9.07
N ASP A 43 0.38 -9.78 -9.08
CA ASP A 43 0.39 -10.69 -7.91
C ASP A 43 1.78 -10.90 -7.30
N CYS A 44 2.85 -10.75 -8.07
CA CYS A 44 4.24 -10.92 -7.65
C CYS A 44 4.94 -9.64 -7.17
N PHE A 45 4.25 -8.49 -7.14
CA PHE A 45 4.81 -7.23 -6.63
C PHE A 45 4.89 -7.16 -5.10
N SER A 46 5.20 -8.29 -4.46
CA SER A 46 5.37 -8.42 -3.01
C SER A 46 6.15 -9.65 -2.62
N VAL A 47 6.73 -9.63 -1.41
CA VAL A 47 7.37 -10.83 -0.82
C VAL A 47 6.38 -11.98 -0.72
N LEU A 48 5.14 -11.69 -0.31
CA LEU A 48 4.08 -12.70 -0.20
C LEU A 48 3.73 -13.31 -1.57
N GLY A 49 3.66 -12.48 -2.62
CA GLY A 49 3.38 -12.95 -3.99
C GLY A 49 4.46 -13.90 -4.49
N ILE A 50 5.73 -13.50 -4.38
CA ILE A 50 6.89 -14.36 -4.73
C ILE A 50 6.90 -15.65 -3.89
N ALA A 51 6.59 -15.56 -2.60
CA ALA A 51 6.52 -16.74 -1.74
C ALA A 51 5.41 -17.71 -2.17
N ARG A 52 4.27 -17.21 -2.67
CA ARG A 52 3.17 -18.04 -3.22
C ARG A 52 3.62 -18.82 -4.46
N GLU A 53 4.30 -18.15 -5.39
CA GLU A 53 4.84 -18.79 -6.59
C GLU A 53 5.84 -19.91 -6.27
N LEU A 54 6.81 -19.60 -5.42
CA LEU A 54 7.80 -20.59 -4.99
C LEU A 54 7.17 -21.78 -4.23
N ALA A 55 6.18 -21.50 -3.40
CA ALA A 55 5.49 -22.55 -2.66
C ALA A 55 4.67 -23.46 -3.58
N ALA A 56 3.99 -22.89 -4.58
CA ALA A 56 3.25 -23.63 -5.58
C ALA A 56 4.20 -24.53 -6.40
N ALA A 57 5.31 -23.98 -6.90
CA ALA A 57 6.31 -24.73 -7.67
C ALA A 57 6.94 -25.89 -6.87
N GLN A 58 7.08 -25.73 -5.55
CA GLN A 58 7.67 -26.73 -4.68
C GLN A 58 6.63 -27.65 -4.01
N ASN A 59 5.36 -27.53 -4.37
CA ASN A 59 4.22 -28.22 -3.72
C ASN A 59 4.22 -28.05 -2.18
N LYS A 60 4.50 -26.84 -1.71
CA LYS A 60 4.57 -26.49 -0.29
C LYS A 60 3.44 -25.54 0.10
N LYS A 61 3.07 -25.59 1.37
CA LYS A 61 2.11 -24.63 1.94
C LYS A 61 2.86 -23.42 2.50
N ILE A 62 2.32 -22.22 2.24
CA ILE A 62 2.79 -21.01 2.90
C ILE A 62 2.30 -21.00 4.34
N LYS A 63 3.19 -20.65 5.26
CA LYS A 63 2.80 -20.34 6.63
C LYS A 63 2.08 -19.00 6.63
N LYS A 64 0.76 -19.02 6.80
CA LYS A 64 -0.02 -17.78 6.90
C LYS A 64 0.36 -17.06 8.20
N GLU A 65 0.82 -15.83 8.08
CA GLU A 65 0.90 -14.94 9.21
C GLU A 65 -0.50 -14.38 9.49
N ILE A 66 -1.11 -14.82 10.58
CA ILE A 66 -2.39 -14.28 11.03
C ILE A 66 -2.06 -13.17 12.01
N VAL A 67 -2.36 -11.94 11.64
CA VAL A 67 -2.25 -10.77 12.51
C VAL A 67 -3.64 -10.42 13.00
N ASP A 68 -3.89 -10.61 14.30
CA ASP A 68 -5.13 -10.18 14.92
C ASP A 68 -4.87 -9.00 15.85
N LEU A 69 -5.76 -8.02 15.78
CA LEU A 69 -5.78 -6.88 16.68
C LEU A 69 -6.59 -7.21 17.92
N LYS A 70 -6.21 -6.64 19.05
CA LYS A 70 -7.04 -6.69 20.25
C LYS A 70 -8.38 -6.02 19.97
N LYS A 71 -9.43 -6.46 20.63
CA LYS A 71 -10.76 -5.83 20.50
C LYS A 71 -10.70 -4.38 20.97
N THR A 72 -11.34 -3.50 20.24
CA THR A 72 -11.54 -2.09 20.59
C THR A 72 -12.99 -1.72 20.27
N ASP A 73 -13.57 -0.84 21.07
CA ASP A 73 -14.90 -0.26 20.84
C ASP A 73 -14.81 1.15 20.25
N LEU A 74 -13.60 1.68 20.06
CA LEU A 74 -13.38 2.99 19.46
C LEU A 74 -13.78 2.95 17.99
N LYS A 75 -14.78 3.75 17.62
CA LYS A 75 -15.22 3.90 16.23
C LYS A 75 -14.48 5.05 15.57
N PRO A 76 -14.16 4.93 14.26
CA PRO A 76 -13.58 6.06 13.55
C PRO A 76 -14.57 7.22 13.50
N LYS A 77 -14.07 8.45 13.62
CA LYS A 77 -14.85 9.68 13.55
C LYS A 77 -15.03 10.15 12.10
N THR A 78 -14.07 9.80 11.24
CA THR A 78 -14.12 10.11 9.82
C THR A 78 -15.09 9.17 9.10
N ARG A 79 -15.94 9.73 8.25
CA ARG A 79 -16.83 8.98 7.38
C ARG A 79 -16.24 8.87 5.99
N VAL A 80 -16.50 7.77 5.31
CA VAL A 80 -16.02 7.54 3.95
C VAL A 80 -17.20 7.40 3.00
N LYS A 81 -17.12 8.09 1.86
CA LYS A 81 -18.05 8.02 0.75
C LYS A 81 -17.31 7.61 -0.52
N LEU A 82 -17.92 6.80 -1.35
CA LEU A 82 -17.40 6.39 -2.64
C LEU A 82 -18.29 6.94 -3.75
N SER A 83 -18.02 8.17 -4.19
CA SER A 83 -18.78 8.82 -5.27
C SER A 83 -18.40 8.30 -6.65
N ALA A 84 -17.15 7.90 -6.86
CA ALA A 84 -16.67 7.25 -8.08
C ALA A 84 -16.93 5.74 -8.02
N GLN A 85 -18.19 5.35 -8.16
CA GLN A 85 -18.62 3.96 -8.16
C GLN A 85 -17.93 3.18 -9.28
N GLY A 86 -17.43 1.99 -8.95
CA GLY A 86 -16.65 1.17 -9.89
C GLY A 86 -15.16 1.51 -9.97
N ALA A 87 -14.77 2.76 -9.78
CA ALA A 87 -13.36 3.16 -9.76
C ALA A 87 -12.64 2.77 -8.46
N CYS A 88 -13.37 2.81 -7.34
CA CYS A 88 -12.92 2.35 -6.02
C CYS A 88 -13.97 1.44 -5.39
N PRO A 89 -14.05 0.16 -5.79
CA PRO A 89 -15.08 -0.76 -5.29
C PRO A 89 -14.97 -1.11 -3.81
N ARG A 90 -13.78 -0.99 -3.21
CA ARG A 90 -13.55 -1.25 -1.79
C ARG A 90 -12.54 -0.29 -1.21
N TYR A 91 -12.89 0.28 -0.05
CA TYR A 91 -12.07 1.20 0.70
C TYR A 91 -12.15 0.83 2.18
N SER A 92 -11.07 0.28 2.70
CA SER A 92 -10.94 -0.07 4.12
C SER A 92 -10.07 0.97 4.80
N PHE A 93 -10.38 1.29 6.06
CA PHE A 93 -9.66 2.33 6.79
C PHE A 93 -9.68 2.08 8.29
N ILE A 94 -8.77 2.76 8.98
CA ILE A 94 -8.63 2.77 10.44
C ILE A 94 -8.08 4.13 10.88
N GLU A 95 -8.48 4.58 12.06
CA GLU A 95 -7.86 5.72 12.73
C GLU A 95 -6.93 5.21 13.82
N ILE A 96 -5.74 5.82 13.93
CA ILE A 96 -4.79 5.58 15.02
C ILE A 96 -4.51 6.91 15.69
N HIS A 97 -4.57 6.93 17.02
CA HIS A 97 -4.50 8.15 17.83
C HIS A 97 -3.42 8.05 18.89
N ASN A 98 -2.87 9.20 19.30
CA ASN A 98 -1.93 9.34 20.40
C ASN A 98 -0.69 8.45 20.28
N PHE A 99 -0.20 8.26 19.07
CA PHE A 99 1.09 7.61 18.83
C PHE A 99 2.21 8.64 18.78
N ASP A 100 3.43 8.19 18.96
CA ASP A 100 4.63 9.02 18.96
C ASP A 100 5.47 8.72 17.70
N ASN A 101 5.35 9.58 16.67
CA ASN A 101 6.05 9.44 15.39
C ASN A 101 7.54 9.82 15.46
N SER A 102 8.05 10.22 16.63
CA SER A 102 9.48 10.46 16.86
C SER A 102 10.26 9.23 17.32
N LYS A 103 9.55 8.16 17.71
CA LYS A 103 10.16 6.92 18.18
C LYS A 103 10.85 6.16 17.08
N LYS A 104 11.95 5.51 17.44
CA LYS A 104 12.69 4.64 16.51
C LYS A 104 11.94 3.34 16.25
N ILE A 105 11.88 2.95 15.00
CA ILE A 105 11.41 1.62 14.56
C ILE A 105 12.61 0.66 14.44
N PRO A 106 12.37 -0.67 14.47
CA PRO A 106 13.44 -1.65 14.37
C PRO A 106 14.20 -1.59 13.06
N ASN A 107 15.52 -1.79 13.14
CA ASN A 107 16.42 -1.79 11.98
C ASN A 107 16.01 -2.79 10.89
N PHE A 108 15.35 -3.90 11.22
CA PHE A 108 14.91 -4.86 10.21
C PHE A 108 13.90 -4.26 9.23
N ILE A 109 13.06 -3.30 9.67
CA ILE A 109 12.13 -2.57 8.79
C ILE A 109 12.94 -1.67 7.86
N LEU A 110 13.87 -0.88 8.41
CA LEU A 110 14.73 0.02 7.62
C LEU A 110 15.61 -0.75 6.62
N ASP A 111 16.20 -1.88 7.05
CA ASP A 111 16.99 -2.75 6.19
C ASP A 111 16.15 -3.31 5.01
N ARG A 112 14.87 -3.64 5.23
CA ARG A 112 13.99 -4.13 4.16
C ARG A 112 13.57 -3.03 3.20
N LEU A 113 13.34 -1.82 3.68
CA LEU A 113 13.07 -0.66 2.83
C LEU A 113 14.28 -0.36 1.95
N GLU A 114 15.47 -0.27 2.53
CA GLU A 114 16.71 -0.03 1.81
C GLU A 114 16.99 -1.13 0.76
N ALA A 115 16.78 -2.41 1.11
CA ALA A 115 16.90 -3.53 0.18
C ALA A 115 15.89 -3.42 -0.98
N GLY A 116 14.70 -2.87 -0.73
CA GLY A 116 13.67 -2.59 -1.74
C GLY A 116 13.84 -1.26 -2.48
N GLY A 117 14.94 -0.53 -2.25
CA GLY A 117 15.20 0.77 -2.90
C GLY A 117 14.33 1.92 -2.39
N ILE A 118 13.70 1.76 -1.22
CA ILE A 118 12.82 2.78 -0.62
C ILE A 118 13.58 3.52 0.48
N ASN A 119 13.63 4.85 0.36
CA ASN A 119 14.22 5.71 1.39
C ASN A 119 13.31 5.82 2.61
N SER A 120 13.89 5.78 3.81
CA SER A 120 13.19 6.07 5.05
C SER A 120 12.77 7.55 5.10
N ILE A 121 11.55 7.81 5.57
CA ILE A 121 10.97 9.16 5.68
C ILE A 121 10.64 9.48 7.14
N ASN A 122 9.71 8.73 7.73
CA ASN A 122 9.35 8.78 9.13
C ASN A 122 8.76 7.43 9.55
N PRO A 123 8.69 7.13 10.84
CA PRO A 123 8.27 5.81 11.34
C PRO A 123 6.94 5.30 10.80
N VAL A 124 5.91 6.15 10.69
CA VAL A 124 4.60 5.73 10.16
C VAL A 124 4.72 5.38 8.67
N VAL A 125 5.30 6.26 7.86
CA VAL A 125 5.44 6.03 6.40
C VAL A 125 6.32 4.81 6.13
N ASP A 126 7.38 4.61 6.91
CA ASP A 126 8.28 3.48 6.80
C ASP A 126 7.56 2.15 7.10
N ILE A 127 6.70 2.12 8.13
CA ILE A 127 5.87 0.94 8.43
C ILE A 127 4.88 0.65 7.30
N LEU A 128 4.24 1.69 6.72
CA LEU A 128 3.32 1.49 5.59
C LEU A 128 4.07 0.92 4.38
N ASN A 129 5.22 1.49 4.03
CA ASN A 129 6.04 1.02 2.91
C ASN A 129 6.56 -0.40 3.14
N TYR A 130 6.98 -0.73 4.37
CA TYR A 130 7.39 -2.10 4.71
C TYR A 130 6.26 -3.11 4.47
N VAL A 131 5.03 -2.79 4.90
CA VAL A 131 3.88 -3.68 4.69
C VAL A 131 3.47 -3.73 3.22
N MET A 132 3.63 -2.64 2.47
CA MET A 132 3.44 -2.65 1.01
C MET A 132 4.42 -3.60 0.31
N LEU A 133 5.70 -3.60 0.66
CA LEU A 133 6.68 -4.56 0.14
C LEU A 133 6.32 -6.00 0.51
N ASP A 134 5.82 -6.21 1.71
CA ASP A 134 5.49 -7.54 2.22
C ASP A 134 4.21 -8.11 1.56
N PHE A 135 3.13 -7.32 1.47
CA PHE A 135 1.80 -7.77 1.04
C PHE A 135 1.39 -7.32 -0.36
N GLY A 136 2.09 -6.37 -0.97
CA GLY A 136 1.73 -5.82 -2.27
C GLY A 136 0.56 -4.83 -2.24
N GLN A 137 0.10 -4.43 -1.05
CA GLN A 137 -0.99 -3.48 -0.85
C GLN A 137 -0.45 -2.10 -0.52
N PRO A 138 -0.51 -1.13 -1.46
CA PRO A 138 -0.20 0.25 -1.12
C PRO A 138 -1.24 0.82 -0.16
N MET A 139 -0.77 1.56 0.81
CA MET A 139 -1.60 2.27 1.80
C MET A 139 -1.12 3.71 1.93
N HIS A 140 -2.02 4.59 2.34
CA HIS A 140 -1.67 5.98 2.61
C HIS A 140 -2.16 6.40 3.99
N ALA A 141 -1.37 7.22 4.67
CA ALA A 141 -1.75 7.83 5.94
C ALA A 141 -1.95 9.34 5.76
N PHE A 142 -3.09 9.82 6.22
CA PHE A 142 -3.41 11.23 6.32
C PHE A 142 -3.30 11.67 7.77
N ASP A 143 -2.76 12.85 8.01
CA ASP A 143 -2.78 13.51 9.30
C ASP A 143 -4.23 13.91 9.63
N LEU A 144 -4.79 13.36 10.72
CA LEU A 144 -6.19 13.58 11.10
C LEU A 144 -6.50 15.05 11.41
N ASP A 145 -5.51 15.83 11.85
CA ASP A 145 -5.71 17.25 12.14
C ASP A 145 -5.74 18.12 10.87
N LYS A 146 -5.36 17.55 9.72
CA LYS A 146 -5.29 18.24 8.42
C LYS A 146 -6.39 17.85 7.44
N ILE A 147 -7.27 16.92 7.82
CA ILE A 147 -8.36 16.45 6.95
C ILE A 147 -9.73 16.74 7.55
N GLY A 148 -10.73 16.84 6.67
CA GLY A 148 -12.13 17.00 7.06
C GLY A 148 -12.74 15.71 7.63
N LYS A 149 -14.00 15.80 8.04
CA LYS A 149 -14.74 14.69 8.65
C LYS A 149 -15.30 13.69 7.65
N VAL A 150 -15.32 14.03 6.38
CA VAL A 150 -15.82 13.16 5.31
C VAL A 150 -14.76 13.03 4.23
N ILE A 151 -14.31 11.82 4.01
CA ILE A 151 -13.42 11.46 2.89
C ILE A 151 -14.31 10.97 1.74
N ASP A 152 -14.11 11.52 0.54
CA ASP A 152 -14.81 11.09 -0.67
C ASP A 152 -13.82 10.66 -1.76
N VAL A 153 -13.97 9.44 -2.23
CA VAL A 153 -13.27 8.97 -3.42
C VAL A 153 -14.13 9.31 -4.63
N ARG A 154 -13.68 10.26 -5.42
CA ARG A 154 -14.41 10.82 -6.57
C ARG A 154 -13.51 11.13 -7.74
N TYR A 155 -14.08 11.34 -8.89
CA TYR A 155 -13.34 11.95 -9.99
C TYR A 155 -13.04 13.42 -9.70
N ALA A 156 -11.91 13.90 -10.18
CA ALA A 156 -11.50 15.29 -10.06
C ALA A 156 -12.48 16.21 -10.79
N LYS A 157 -12.61 17.45 -10.31
CA LYS A 157 -13.22 18.52 -11.07
C LYS A 157 -12.30 18.94 -12.21
N ASP A 158 -12.86 19.55 -13.24
CA ASP A 158 -12.01 20.05 -14.33
C ASP A 158 -11.03 21.10 -13.82
N LYS A 159 -9.76 20.94 -14.18
CA LYS A 159 -8.63 21.80 -13.74
C LYS A 159 -8.45 21.85 -12.21
N GLU A 160 -8.90 20.83 -11.50
CA GLU A 160 -8.66 20.73 -10.06
C GLU A 160 -7.16 20.59 -9.79
N LYS A 161 -6.65 21.36 -8.84
CA LYS A 161 -5.23 21.36 -8.49
C LYS A 161 -5.01 20.50 -7.24
N VAL A 162 -3.93 19.72 -7.25
CA VAL A 162 -3.44 19.02 -6.07
C VAL A 162 -1.93 19.24 -5.95
N LYS A 163 -1.46 19.66 -4.77
CA LYS A 163 -0.04 19.73 -4.45
C LYS A 163 0.36 18.38 -3.87
N LEU A 164 1.26 17.68 -4.54
CA LEU A 164 1.67 16.32 -4.21
C LEU A 164 2.86 16.29 -3.25
N LEU A 165 3.17 15.10 -2.72
CA LEU A 165 4.28 14.87 -1.79
C LEU A 165 5.66 15.20 -2.36
N ASP A 166 5.83 15.18 -3.68
CA ASP A 166 7.03 15.64 -4.40
C ASP A 166 7.08 17.17 -4.59
N GLU A 167 6.22 17.90 -3.88
CA GLU A 167 6.02 19.35 -3.93
C GLU A 167 5.50 19.88 -5.27
N SER A 168 5.36 19.05 -6.28
CA SER A 168 4.79 19.44 -7.57
C SER A 168 3.28 19.70 -7.44
N THR A 169 2.79 20.70 -8.18
CA THR A 169 1.34 20.93 -8.31
C THR A 169 0.86 20.37 -9.64
N LYS A 170 -0.08 19.44 -9.59
CA LYS A 170 -0.70 18.88 -10.79
C LYS A 170 -2.09 19.47 -11.01
N VAL A 171 -2.39 19.78 -12.27
CA VAL A 171 -3.71 20.21 -12.71
C VAL A 171 -4.44 19.00 -13.29
N LEU A 172 -5.41 18.50 -12.56
CA LEU A 172 -6.13 17.28 -12.89
C LEU A 172 -7.31 17.55 -13.84
N ASN A 173 -7.72 16.54 -14.57
CA ASN A 173 -8.93 16.55 -15.40
C ASN A 173 -9.98 15.56 -14.86
N LYS A 174 -11.18 15.60 -15.42
CA LYS A 174 -12.33 14.78 -14.99
C LYS A 174 -12.14 13.26 -15.05
N ASN A 175 -11.07 12.78 -15.70
CA ASN A 175 -10.74 11.35 -15.77
C ASN A 175 -9.72 10.91 -14.71
N CYS A 176 -9.31 11.82 -13.82
CA CYS A 176 -8.42 11.54 -12.72
C CYS A 176 -9.22 11.21 -11.45
N LEU A 177 -8.84 10.16 -10.75
CA LEU A 177 -9.45 9.80 -9.47
C LEU A 177 -8.72 10.54 -8.35
N VAL A 178 -9.47 11.10 -7.41
CA VAL A 178 -8.92 11.77 -6.22
C VAL A 178 -9.54 11.22 -4.95
N ILE A 179 -8.78 11.27 -3.87
CA ILE A 179 -9.29 11.21 -2.52
C ILE A 179 -9.41 12.65 -2.05
N SER A 180 -10.57 13.06 -1.60
CA SER A 180 -10.83 14.43 -1.17
C SER A 180 -11.55 14.46 0.18
N ASP A 181 -11.49 15.58 0.85
CA ASP A 181 -12.43 15.93 1.89
C ASP A 181 -13.50 16.92 1.36
N GLU A 182 -14.20 17.61 2.28
CA GLU A 182 -15.21 18.61 1.93
C GLU A 182 -14.59 19.84 1.26
N ASN A 183 -13.31 20.11 1.46
CA ASN A 183 -12.63 21.34 1.09
C ASN A 183 -11.76 21.21 -0.14
N GLN A 184 -10.98 20.09 -0.25
CA GLN A 184 -9.94 19.95 -1.25
C GLN A 184 -9.66 18.49 -1.64
N ALA A 185 -8.93 18.30 -2.74
CA ALA A 185 -8.30 17.02 -3.06
C ALA A 185 -7.11 16.80 -2.10
N LEU A 186 -7.10 15.66 -1.43
CA LEU A 186 -6.09 15.24 -0.47
C LEU A 186 -5.02 14.36 -1.10
N ALA A 187 -5.35 13.67 -2.20
CA ALA A 187 -4.44 12.79 -2.91
C ALA A 187 -4.88 12.58 -4.37
N PHE A 188 -3.92 12.32 -5.24
CA PHE A 188 -4.16 11.69 -6.54
C PHE A 188 -4.29 10.19 -6.30
N ALA A 189 -5.51 9.68 -6.26
CA ALA A 189 -5.84 8.34 -5.78
C ALA A 189 -5.06 7.24 -6.50
N GLY A 190 -4.45 6.34 -5.73
CA GLY A 190 -3.63 5.24 -6.24
C GLY A 190 -2.29 5.64 -6.86
N ILE A 191 -1.95 6.93 -6.88
CA ILE A 191 -0.73 7.45 -7.49
C ILE A 191 0.16 8.11 -6.44
N MET A 192 -0.26 9.21 -5.83
CA MET A 192 0.55 9.94 -4.85
C MET A 192 -0.31 10.74 -3.89
N GLY A 193 0.05 10.73 -2.61
CA GLY A 193 -0.58 11.56 -1.59
C GLY A 193 -0.34 13.05 -1.80
N GLY A 194 -1.21 13.88 -1.22
CA GLY A 194 -1.06 15.33 -1.22
C GLY A 194 -0.21 15.81 -0.05
N LEU A 195 0.54 16.87 -0.27
CA LEU A 195 1.43 17.47 0.71
C LEU A 195 0.66 18.06 1.91
N ASN A 196 -0.48 18.70 1.65
CA ASN A 196 -1.25 19.41 2.67
C ASN A 196 -1.81 18.51 3.78
N SER A 197 -2.06 17.24 3.47
CA SER A 197 -2.59 16.24 4.41
C SER A 197 -1.54 15.24 4.89
N SER A 198 -0.27 15.47 4.56
CA SER A 198 0.82 14.54 4.84
C SER A 198 1.15 14.42 6.32
N VAL A 199 1.60 13.23 6.69
CA VAL A 199 2.13 12.91 8.01
C VAL A 199 3.52 13.51 8.19
N THR A 200 3.76 14.15 9.32
CA THR A 200 5.05 14.71 9.74
C THR A 200 5.54 14.04 11.03
N ASN A 201 6.71 14.42 11.51
CA ASN A 201 7.22 13.90 12.79
C ASN A 201 6.37 14.33 13.99
N GLU A 202 5.65 15.43 13.88
CA GLU A 202 4.76 15.98 14.92
C GLU A 202 3.36 15.33 14.89
N THR A 203 3.01 14.62 13.82
CA THR A 203 1.72 13.97 13.69
C THR A 203 1.58 12.87 14.75
N ASN A 204 0.49 12.92 15.51
CA ASN A 204 0.17 11.95 16.57
C ASN A 204 -1.15 11.21 16.34
N SER A 205 -1.90 11.57 15.33
CA SER A 205 -3.18 10.94 14.97
C SER A 205 -3.31 10.86 13.45
N ILE A 206 -3.65 9.68 12.94
CA ILE A 206 -3.70 9.42 11.50
C ILE A 206 -4.96 8.67 11.11
N PHE A 207 -5.40 8.92 9.88
CA PHE A 207 -6.33 8.11 9.13
C PHE A 207 -5.55 7.29 8.11
N ILE A 208 -5.59 5.97 8.19
CA ILE A 208 -4.92 5.08 7.24
C ILE A 208 -5.95 4.48 6.31
N GLU A 209 -5.72 4.60 5.01
CA GLU A 209 -6.47 3.94 3.97
C GLU A 209 -5.77 2.67 3.47
N SER A 210 -6.60 1.71 3.07
CA SER A 210 -6.20 0.55 2.29
C SER A 210 -7.32 0.28 1.29
N ALA A 211 -7.13 0.71 0.05
CA ALA A 211 -8.16 0.70 -0.98
C ALA A 211 -7.90 -0.33 -2.08
N PHE A 212 -8.94 -0.70 -2.81
CA PHE A 212 -8.85 -1.31 -4.11
C PHE A 212 -9.34 -0.31 -5.17
N PHE A 213 -8.42 0.17 -5.99
CA PHE A 213 -8.74 0.96 -7.17
C PHE A 213 -8.76 0.05 -8.40
N ALA A 214 -9.77 0.20 -9.25
CA ALA A 214 -9.86 -0.56 -10.49
C ALA A 214 -8.65 -0.26 -11.40
N PRO A 215 -7.89 -1.28 -11.85
CA PRO A 215 -6.64 -1.07 -12.58
C PRO A 215 -6.76 -0.23 -13.84
N ASP A 216 -7.86 -0.35 -14.56
CA ASP A 216 -8.15 0.42 -15.78
C ASP A 216 -8.31 1.93 -15.52
N VAL A 217 -8.73 2.31 -14.31
CA VAL A 217 -8.84 3.72 -13.91
C VAL A 217 -7.47 4.33 -13.59
N ILE A 218 -6.53 3.53 -13.07
CA ILE A 218 -5.18 3.99 -12.68
C ILE A 218 -4.19 3.88 -13.83
N ARG A 219 -4.36 2.86 -14.69
CA ARG A 219 -3.40 2.54 -15.76
C ARG A 219 -3.07 3.73 -16.65
N GLY A 220 -1.78 4.03 -16.77
CA GLY A 220 -1.24 5.11 -17.58
C GLY A 220 -1.45 6.52 -17.02
N LYS A 221 -2.26 6.69 -15.95
CA LYS A 221 -2.50 8.04 -15.40
C LYS A 221 -1.23 8.66 -14.83
N ALA A 222 -0.48 7.89 -14.04
CA ALA A 222 0.78 8.37 -13.46
C ALA A 222 1.75 8.85 -14.57
N ARG A 223 1.92 8.06 -15.63
CA ARG A 223 2.78 8.40 -16.78
C ARG A 223 2.34 9.69 -17.48
N ASN A 224 1.03 9.91 -17.65
CA ASN A 224 0.50 11.14 -18.28
C ASN A 224 0.83 12.42 -17.50
N PHE A 225 1.15 12.29 -16.22
CA PHE A 225 1.57 13.40 -15.36
C PHE A 225 3.07 13.39 -15.03
N ASN A 226 3.85 12.54 -15.71
CA ASN A 226 5.28 12.32 -15.43
C ASN A 226 5.52 11.94 -13.95
N ILE A 227 4.71 11.05 -13.42
CA ILE A 227 4.82 10.49 -12.08
C ILE A 227 5.07 9.00 -12.21
N GLN A 228 5.95 8.47 -11.38
CA GLN A 228 6.14 7.04 -11.20
C GLN A 228 6.31 6.75 -9.71
N THR A 229 5.46 5.90 -9.15
CA THR A 229 5.51 5.52 -7.74
C THR A 229 5.30 4.02 -7.58
N ASP A 230 5.79 3.47 -6.49
CA ASP A 230 5.52 2.09 -6.07
C ASP A 230 4.02 1.79 -5.97
N SER A 231 3.24 2.78 -5.54
CA SER A 231 1.78 2.72 -5.45
C SER A 231 1.15 2.59 -6.83
N SER A 232 1.48 3.51 -7.76
CA SER A 232 0.91 3.52 -9.11
C SER A 232 1.24 2.25 -9.88
N GLN A 233 2.46 1.73 -9.77
CA GLN A 233 2.87 0.49 -10.43
C GLN A 233 2.05 -0.72 -9.95
N ARG A 234 1.73 -0.81 -8.65
CA ARG A 234 0.92 -1.89 -8.10
C ARG A 234 -0.55 -1.77 -8.51
N PHE A 235 -1.14 -0.59 -8.35
CA PHE A 235 -2.55 -0.39 -8.68
C PHE A 235 -2.84 -0.52 -10.18
N GLU A 236 -1.97 -0.05 -11.08
CA GLU A 236 -2.20 -0.19 -12.52
C GLU A 236 -2.11 -1.64 -13.02
N ARG A 237 -1.38 -2.51 -12.31
CA ARG A 237 -1.28 -3.95 -12.59
C ARG A 237 -2.34 -4.76 -11.86
N GLY A 238 -2.92 -4.20 -10.81
CA GLY A 238 -3.92 -4.82 -9.95
C GLY A 238 -3.32 -5.33 -8.64
N VAL A 239 -4.04 -5.06 -7.56
CA VAL A 239 -3.76 -5.55 -6.20
C VAL A 239 -4.83 -6.58 -5.79
N ASP A 240 -4.51 -7.43 -4.85
CA ASP A 240 -5.48 -8.37 -4.28
C ASP A 240 -6.55 -7.63 -3.48
N PHE A 241 -7.79 -7.61 -3.97
CA PHE A 241 -8.90 -6.91 -3.33
C PHE A 241 -9.35 -7.52 -1.99
N ASN A 242 -8.76 -8.62 -1.55
CA ASN A 242 -9.04 -9.24 -0.25
C ASN A 242 -7.96 -8.97 0.80
N ILE A 243 -6.83 -8.35 0.44
CA ILE A 243 -5.70 -8.17 1.33
C ILE A 243 -5.80 -6.93 2.23
N GLN A 244 -6.68 -5.95 1.91
CA GLN A 244 -6.75 -4.64 2.56
C GLN A 244 -6.83 -4.72 4.09
N ILE A 245 -7.73 -5.56 4.61
CA ILE A 245 -7.93 -5.69 6.06
C ILE A 245 -6.69 -6.30 6.74
N GLN A 246 -6.05 -7.28 6.10
CA GLN A 246 -4.82 -7.89 6.66
C GLN A 246 -3.67 -6.90 6.66
N ALA A 247 -3.53 -6.10 5.61
CA ALA A 247 -2.53 -5.04 5.54
C ALA A 247 -2.76 -3.99 6.64
N LEU A 248 -3.99 -3.52 6.83
CA LEU A 248 -4.34 -2.60 7.94
C LEU A 248 -4.04 -3.22 9.31
N LYS A 249 -4.39 -4.48 9.54
CA LYS A 249 -4.07 -5.17 10.79
C LYS A 249 -2.56 -5.21 11.04
N LYS A 250 -1.77 -5.53 10.02
CA LYS A 250 -0.30 -5.60 10.13
C LYS A 250 0.30 -4.24 10.46
N VAL A 251 -0.09 -3.20 9.70
CA VAL A 251 0.37 -1.81 9.95
C VAL A 251 -0.01 -1.37 11.36
N THR A 252 -1.28 -1.53 11.75
CA THR A 252 -1.75 -1.13 13.08
C THR A 252 -0.96 -1.82 14.19
N ASN A 253 -0.75 -3.14 14.07
CA ASN A 253 0.03 -3.89 15.06
C ASN A 253 1.46 -3.35 15.18
N LEU A 254 2.12 -3.04 14.04
CA LEU A 254 3.48 -2.49 14.06
C LEU A 254 3.51 -1.07 14.66
N ILE A 255 2.57 -0.20 14.30
CA ILE A 255 2.48 1.15 14.86
C ILE A 255 2.26 1.07 16.38
N ILE A 256 1.27 0.32 16.85
CA ILE A 256 1.00 0.21 18.28
C ILE A 256 2.18 -0.40 19.04
N LYS A 257 2.83 -1.40 18.46
CA LYS A 257 3.98 -2.07 19.08
C LYS A 257 5.18 -1.14 19.26
N TYR A 258 5.48 -0.29 18.26
CA TYR A 258 6.71 0.50 18.26
C TYR A 258 6.49 1.98 18.57
N LEU A 259 5.35 2.53 18.18
CA LEU A 259 5.04 3.95 18.38
C LEU A 259 4.01 4.20 19.48
N SER A 260 3.39 3.15 20.04
CA SER A 260 2.31 3.24 21.03
C SER A 260 1.00 3.75 20.43
N GLY A 261 0.06 4.23 21.24
CA GLY A 261 -1.21 4.80 20.81
C GLY A 261 -2.41 3.87 20.97
N SER A 262 -3.53 4.29 20.40
CA SER A 262 -4.80 3.56 20.38
C SER A 262 -5.37 3.58 18.96
N TYR A 263 -6.32 2.69 18.64
CA TYR A 263 -6.87 2.57 17.30
C TYR A 263 -8.36 2.28 17.33
N SER A 264 -9.05 2.74 16.28
CA SER A 264 -10.46 2.45 16.05
C SER A 264 -10.67 1.03 15.51
N VAL A 265 -11.91 0.58 15.46
CA VAL A 265 -12.25 -0.58 14.63
C VAL A 265 -11.93 -0.31 13.17
N ILE A 266 -11.49 -1.36 12.44
CA ILE A 266 -11.36 -1.28 10.97
C ILE A 266 -12.76 -1.16 10.38
N SER A 267 -12.95 -0.17 9.52
CA SER A 267 -14.18 0.05 8.79
C SER A 267 -13.97 -0.14 7.29
N THR A 268 -14.97 -0.61 6.60
CA THR A 268 -14.92 -0.83 5.14
C THR A 268 -16.19 -0.30 4.50
N VAL A 269 -16.01 0.49 3.44
CA VAL A 269 -17.08 0.87 2.52
C VAL A 269 -16.83 0.12 1.22
N GLU A 270 -17.84 -0.62 0.74
CA GLU A 270 -17.68 -1.43 -0.46
C GLU A 270 -18.93 -1.41 -1.35
N GLN A 271 -18.67 -1.60 -2.64
CA GLN A 271 -19.68 -1.74 -3.66
C GLN A 271 -19.54 -3.10 -4.34
N LYS A 272 -20.13 -4.11 -3.73
CA LYS A 272 -19.98 -5.54 -4.09
C LYS A 272 -20.15 -5.82 -5.57
N LYS A 273 -21.08 -5.15 -6.24
CA LYS A 273 -21.33 -5.32 -7.69
C LYS A 273 -20.16 -4.95 -8.60
N HIS A 274 -19.17 -4.22 -8.10
CA HIS A 274 -17.98 -3.79 -8.84
C HIS A 274 -16.69 -4.48 -8.37
N ILE A 275 -16.78 -5.34 -7.36
CA ILE A 275 -15.64 -6.17 -6.95
C ILE A 275 -15.48 -7.28 -7.98
N PRO A 276 -14.27 -7.50 -8.52
CA PRO A 276 -14.05 -8.59 -9.50
C PRO A 276 -14.44 -9.95 -8.94
N ASP A 277 -15.05 -10.78 -9.76
CA ASP A 277 -15.32 -12.18 -9.42
C ASP A 277 -14.01 -12.95 -9.30
N GLN A 278 -13.98 -13.93 -8.39
CA GLN A 278 -12.86 -14.84 -8.28
C GLN A 278 -12.91 -15.84 -9.45
N TRP A 279 -11.84 -15.88 -10.23
CA TRP A 279 -11.68 -16.91 -11.27
C TRP A 279 -11.42 -18.26 -10.60
N LYS A 280 -12.23 -19.26 -10.93
CA LYS A 280 -11.98 -20.66 -10.58
C LYS A 280 -11.40 -21.35 -11.81
N ILE A 281 -10.17 -21.84 -11.69
CA ILE A 281 -9.56 -22.69 -12.70
C ILE A 281 -9.67 -24.12 -12.18
N THR A 282 -10.31 -24.97 -12.96
CA THR A 282 -10.32 -26.42 -12.72
C THR A 282 -9.23 -27.01 -13.61
N LEU A 283 -8.23 -27.64 -12.99
CA LEU A 283 -7.14 -28.36 -13.66
C LEU A 283 -7.57 -29.80 -13.89
#